data_cb97a90da88dc1b68cd84b5ca7f9c03f
#
_entry.id   cb97a90da88dc1b68cd84b5ca7f9c03f
#
_cell.length_a   1.000
_cell.length_b   1.000
_cell.length_c   1.000
_cell.angle_alpha   90.00
_cell.angle_beta   90.00
_cell.angle_gamma   90.00
#
_symmetry.space_group_name_H-M   'P 1'
#
loop_
_entity.id
_entity.type
_entity.pdbx_description
1 polymer ?
#
loop_
_entity_poly.entity_id
_entity_poly.type
_entity_poly.pdbx_seq_one_letter_code
_entity_poly.pdbx_strand_id
1 'polypeptide(L)'
;HEQNSVMGKLNKISSKWAKEVFGSYSNATIKVDYPVSKIFFDNQKIREDVKTIIFLGGSQGSVAINNFAIKVAPKLSQLGINIIHQAGKNNVDNVIKEYKKLNIEVDCFGFTSELFEKLNKADIAVCRSGAGTVWELCALGIPALYVPYPYAAANHQYYNAKSITDLDLGILLEQDNLNENLFFEFMKSDIKSKSEGLIKLIKPNGIDNMLDIILKN
;
A
#
# COMPACT_ATOMS: atom_id res chain seq x y z
N HIS A 1 -16.90 -9.99 7.20
CA HIS A 1 -16.27 -8.74 6.76
C HIS A 1 -15.69 -8.89 5.35
N GLU A 2 -16.03 -7.99 4.43
CA GLU A 2 -15.41 -7.90 3.11
C GLU A 2 -14.26 -6.88 3.14
N GLN A 3 -13.09 -7.35 2.80
CA GLN A 3 -11.86 -6.54 2.88
C GLN A 3 -11.62 -5.72 1.60
N ASN A 4 -12.09 -6.21 0.46
CA ASN A 4 -11.75 -5.67 -0.86
C ASN A 4 -12.91 -4.85 -1.44
N SER A 5 -12.57 -3.97 -2.35
CA SER A 5 -13.55 -3.18 -3.13
C SER A 5 -14.43 -4.04 -4.04
N VAL A 6 -13.98 -5.24 -4.41
CA VAL A 6 -14.76 -6.25 -5.13
C VAL A 6 -14.96 -7.46 -4.21
N MET A 7 -16.22 -7.79 -3.96
CA MET A 7 -16.58 -8.91 -3.06
C MET A 7 -16.07 -10.24 -3.60
N GLY A 8 -15.33 -10.96 -2.76
CA GLY A 8 -14.83 -12.30 -3.08
C GLY A 8 -15.95 -13.32 -3.27
N LYS A 9 -15.71 -14.37 -4.07
CA LYS A 9 -16.73 -15.40 -4.37
C LYS A 9 -17.33 -16.03 -3.12
N LEU A 10 -16.51 -16.35 -2.11
CA LEU A 10 -16.98 -16.94 -0.86
C LEU A 10 -17.90 -15.95 -0.12
N ASN A 11 -17.46 -14.72 0.05
CA ASN A 11 -18.27 -13.68 0.70
C ASN A 11 -19.58 -13.40 -0.06
N LYS A 12 -19.54 -13.42 -1.40
CA LYS A 12 -20.74 -13.27 -2.23
C LYS A 12 -21.75 -14.41 -2.02
N ILE A 13 -21.28 -15.62 -1.76
CA ILE A 13 -22.16 -16.76 -1.48
C ILE A 13 -22.69 -16.65 -0.05
N SER A 14 -21.80 -16.48 0.94
CA SER A 14 -22.17 -16.46 2.36
C SER A 14 -22.98 -15.22 2.75
N SER A 15 -22.84 -14.11 2.04
CA SER A 15 -23.64 -12.88 2.26
C SER A 15 -25.15 -13.10 2.12
N LYS A 16 -25.57 -14.14 1.37
CA LYS A 16 -27.01 -14.48 1.24
C LYS A 16 -27.64 -14.97 2.53
N TRP A 17 -26.85 -15.46 3.47
CA TRP A 17 -27.28 -15.97 4.78
C TRP A 17 -26.76 -15.12 5.94
N ALA A 18 -25.92 -14.13 5.64
CA ALA A 18 -25.43 -13.20 6.65
C ALA A 18 -26.52 -12.16 6.98
N LYS A 19 -26.70 -11.86 8.26
CA LYS A 19 -27.56 -10.77 8.69
C LYS A 19 -27.01 -9.43 8.20
N GLU A 20 -25.69 -9.26 8.33
CA GLU A 20 -24.96 -8.07 7.89
C GLU A 20 -23.63 -8.43 7.23
N VAL A 21 -23.17 -7.58 6.31
CA VAL A 21 -21.85 -7.63 5.69
C VAL A 21 -21.14 -6.32 5.95
N PHE A 22 -20.13 -6.37 6.81
CA PHE A 22 -19.25 -5.22 7.05
C PHE A 22 -18.22 -5.07 5.95
N GLY A 23 -17.86 -3.84 5.63
CA GLY A 23 -16.76 -3.52 4.71
C GLY A 23 -16.49 -2.04 4.61
N SER A 24 -15.33 -1.68 4.06
CA SER A 24 -14.91 -0.28 3.93
C SER A 24 -15.25 0.31 2.56
N TYR A 25 -15.82 -0.49 1.68
CA TYR A 25 -16.24 -0.11 0.33
C TYR A 25 -17.77 -0.19 0.17
N SER A 26 -18.28 0.27 -0.96
CA SER A 26 -19.72 0.33 -1.25
C SER A 26 -20.41 -1.05 -1.41
N ASN A 27 -19.66 -2.13 -1.43
CA ASN A 27 -20.16 -3.50 -1.58
C ASN A 27 -20.62 -4.16 -0.26
N ALA A 28 -20.54 -3.46 0.85
CA ALA A 28 -21.01 -3.90 2.17
C ALA A 28 -22.43 -3.40 2.48
N THR A 29 -23.16 -4.12 3.33
CA THR A 29 -24.48 -3.65 3.85
C THR A 29 -24.27 -2.59 4.93
N ILE A 30 -23.19 -2.73 5.71
CA ILE A 30 -22.78 -1.74 6.70
C ILE A 30 -21.34 -1.28 6.37
N LYS A 31 -21.21 0.00 6.06
CA LYS A 31 -19.91 0.62 5.83
C LYS A 31 -19.25 0.96 7.16
N VAL A 32 -18.03 0.45 7.35
CA VAL A 32 -17.18 0.72 8.51
C VAL A 32 -15.77 1.04 8.04
N ASP A 33 -15.00 1.76 8.84
CA ASP A 33 -13.58 1.95 8.55
C ASP A 33 -12.84 0.60 8.57
N TYR A 34 -11.81 0.47 7.74
CA TYR A 34 -11.01 -0.75 7.70
C TYR A 34 -10.31 -0.97 9.04
N PRO A 35 -10.25 -2.21 9.57
CA PRO A 35 -9.66 -2.51 10.86
C PRO A 35 -8.12 -2.46 10.83
N VAL A 36 -7.56 -1.27 10.74
CA VAL A 36 -6.13 -1.02 10.86
C VAL A 36 -5.74 -0.95 12.33
N SER A 37 -4.57 -1.48 12.68
CA SER A 37 -4.05 -1.42 14.05
C SER A 37 -3.86 0.02 14.53
N LYS A 38 -4.15 0.28 15.81
CA LYS A 38 -4.06 1.61 16.42
C LYS A 38 -2.68 2.25 16.28
N ILE A 39 -1.61 1.46 16.26
CA ILE A 39 -0.24 1.95 16.12
C ILE A 39 -0.04 2.79 14.83
N PHE A 40 -0.75 2.50 13.75
CA PHE A 40 -0.67 3.27 12.51
C PHE A 40 -1.27 4.67 12.68
N PHE A 41 -2.38 4.78 13.39
CA PHE A 41 -3.01 6.07 13.67
C PHE A 41 -2.22 6.90 14.68
N ASP A 42 -1.67 6.27 15.72
CA ASP A 42 -0.86 6.94 16.74
C ASP A 42 0.44 7.53 16.15
N ASN A 43 0.88 7.04 14.99
CA ASN A 43 2.08 7.51 14.28
C ASN A 43 1.75 8.18 12.93
N GLN A 44 0.51 8.59 12.74
CA GLN A 44 0.07 9.32 11.58
C GLN A 44 0.80 10.66 11.47
N LYS A 45 1.31 10.98 10.28
CA LYS A 45 1.95 12.26 10.00
C LYS A 45 1.75 12.69 8.56
N ILE A 46 1.67 13.99 8.32
CA ILE A 46 1.64 14.56 6.98
C ILE A 46 3.05 14.42 6.37
N ARG A 47 3.09 13.89 5.14
CA ARG A 47 4.30 13.80 4.32
C ARG A 47 4.34 15.04 3.42
N GLU A 48 5.46 15.74 3.37
CA GLU A 48 5.62 16.95 2.56
C GLU A 48 6.70 16.74 1.49
N ASP A 49 7.91 16.37 1.93
CA ASP A 49 9.05 16.13 1.06
C ASP A 49 9.31 14.61 0.93
N VAL A 50 9.75 14.19 -0.24
CA VAL A 50 10.17 12.81 -0.47
C VAL A 50 11.66 12.68 -0.18
N LYS A 51 12.00 12.11 0.97
CA LYS A 51 13.38 11.78 1.40
C LYS A 51 13.62 10.28 1.49
N THR A 52 12.56 9.51 1.67
CA THR A 52 12.64 8.05 1.79
C THR A 52 11.51 7.38 1.03
N ILE A 53 11.84 6.43 0.19
CA ILE A 53 10.87 5.63 -0.57
C ILE A 53 10.91 4.19 -0.10
N ILE A 54 9.73 3.59 0.07
CA ILE A 54 9.63 2.16 0.35
C ILE A 54 9.06 1.40 -0.86
N PHE A 55 9.76 0.36 -1.30
CA PHE A 55 9.29 -0.60 -2.30
C PHE A 55 8.81 -1.87 -1.59
N LEU A 56 7.55 -2.27 -1.80
CA LEU A 56 6.93 -3.40 -1.14
C LEU A 56 6.46 -4.46 -2.13
N GLY A 57 7.29 -5.48 -2.34
CA GLY A 57 6.94 -6.65 -3.13
C GLY A 57 6.00 -7.64 -2.41
N GLY A 58 5.74 -7.42 -1.10
CA GLY A 58 5.07 -8.37 -0.22
C GLY A 58 6.02 -9.47 0.28
N SER A 59 5.53 -10.35 1.15
CA SER A 59 6.34 -11.43 1.76
C SER A 59 6.90 -12.43 0.74
N GLN A 60 6.18 -12.66 -0.36
CA GLN A 60 6.64 -13.53 -1.46
C GLN A 60 7.54 -12.80 -2.45
N GLY A 61 7.54 -11.46 -2.41
CA GLY A 61 8.23 -10.62 -3.37
C GLY A 61 7.45 -10.41 -4.66
N SER A 62 7.87 -9.39 -5.41
CA SER A 62 7.32 -9.07 -6.74
C SER A 62 8.50 -8.78 -7.67
N VAL A 63 8.73 -9.65 -8.64
CA VAL A 63 9.81 -9.46 -9.62
C VAL A 63 9.67 -8.11 -10.35
N ALA A 64 8.45 -7.72 -10.71
CA ALA A 64 8.18 -6.45 -11.38
C ALA A 64 8.58 -5.25 -10.51
N ILE A 65 8.17 -5.23 -9.23
CA ILE A 65 8.53 -4.15 -8.29
C ILE A 65 10.02 -4.18 -7.99
N ASN A 66 10.63 -5.37 -7.81
CA ASN A 66 12.06 -5.49 -7.56
C ASN A 66 12.90 -4.93 -8.72
N ASN A 67 12.56 -5.31 -9.96
CA ASN A 67 13.24 -4.82 -11.16
C ASN A 67 13.06 -3.30 -11.33
N PHE A 68 11.85 -2.81 -11.05
CA PHE A 68 11.57 -1.38 -11.13
C PHE A 68 12.36 -0.59 -10.07
N ALA A 69 12.42 -1.08 -8.83
CA ALA A 69 13.20 -0.46 -7.76
C ALA A 69 14.70 -0.37 -8.12
N ILE A 70 15.28 -1.46 -8.62
CA ILE A 70 16.69 -1.50 -9.08
C ILE A 70 16.91 -0.51 -10.22
N LYS A 71 15.98 -0.44 -11.18
CA LYS A 71 16.06 0.44 -12.36
C LYS A 71 16.07 1.92 -11.98
N VAL A 72 15.24 2.34 -11.02
CA VAL A 72 15.16 3.76 -10.61
C VAL A 72 16.20 4.14 -9.55
N ALA A 73 16.83 3.19 -8.90
CA ALA A 73 17.75 3.40 -7.79
C ALA A 73 18.93 4.35 -8.11
N PRO A 74 19.60 4.29 -9.29
CA PRO A 74 20.68 5.22 -9.58
C PRO A 74 20.25 6.68 -9.53
N LYS A 75 19.08 6.99 -10.09
CA LYS A 75 18.55 8.35 -10.09
C LYS A 75 18.06 8.77 -8.70
N LEU A 76 17.46 7.86 -7.91
CA LEU A 76 17.09 8.12 -6.52
C LEU A 76 18.34 8.44 -5.68
N SER A 77 19.40 7.66 -5.81
CA SER A 77 20.68 7.89 -5.12
C SER A 77 21.29 9.25 -5.49
N GLN A 78 21.28 9.63 -6.77
CA GLN A 78 21.74 10.96 -7.21
C GLN A 78 20.92 12.11 -6.60
N LEU A 79 19.65 11.87 -6.31
CA LEU A 79 18.75 12.84 -5.66
C LEU A 79 18.87 12.83 -4.13
N GLY A 80 19.71 11.97 -3.55
CA GLY A 80 19.85 11.81 -2.10
C GLY A 80 18.64 11.14 -1.43
N ILE A 81 17.85 10.38 -2.17
CA ILE A 81 16.65 9.70 -1.67
C ILE A 81 17.04 8.33 -1.09
N ASN A 82 16.66 8.08 0.14
CA ASN A 82 16.84 6.78 0.79
C ASN A 82 15.87 5.73 0.24
N ILE A 83 16.33 4.49 0.13
CA ILE A 83 15.53 3.38 -0.37
C ILE A 83 15.38 2.33 0.73
N ILE A 84 14.14 1.96 1.01
CA ILE A 84 13.76 0.78 1.81
C ILE A 84 13.12 -0.21 0.85
N HIS A 85 13.55 -1.49 0.84
CA HIS A 85 13.04 -2.44 -0.14
C HIS A 85 12.73 -3.81 0.45
N GLN A 86 11.44 -4.17 0.47
CA GLN A 86 10.98 -5.53 0.75
C GLN A 86 10.99 -6.34 -0.55
N ALA A 87 12.07 -7.09 -0.79
CA ALA A 87 12.28 -7.86 -2.01
C ALA A 87 11.57 -9.23 -2.03
N GLY A 88 11.11 -9.71 -0.84
CA GLY A 88 10.58 -11.05 -0.65
C GLY A 88 11.64 -12.09 -0.31
N LYS A 89 11.24 -13.12 0.45
CA LYS A 89 12.16 -14.12 1.03
C LYS A 89 13.07 -14.79 -0.01
N ASN A 90 12.53 -15.09 -1.19
CA ASN A 90 13.27 -15.84 -2.22
C ASN A 90 14.11 -14.96 -3.15
N ASN A 91 13.96 -13.65 -3.09
CA ASN A 91 14.60 -12.72 -4.03
C ASN A 91 15.62 -11.80 -3.37
N VAL A 92 15.62 -11.68 -2.04
CA VAL A 92 16.38 -10.67 -1.30
C VAL A 92 17.89 -10.71 -1.60
N ASP A 93 18.51 -11.89 -1.65
CA ASP A 93 19.93 -12.03 -1.90
C ASP A 93 20.32 -11.54 -3.31
N ASN A 94 19.47 -11.84 -4.31
CA ASN A 94 19.70 -11.39 -5.68
C ASN A 94 19.53 -9.88 -5.80
N VAL A 95 18.51 -9.32 -5.17
CA VAL A 95 18.23 -7.87 -5.16
C VAL A 95 19.38 -7.12 -4.48
N ILE A 96 19.87 -7.61 -3.33
CA ILE A 96 21.05 -7.03 -2.65
C ILE A 96 22.30 -7.06 -3.56
N LYS A 97 22.53 -8.16 -4.30
CA LYS A 97 23.65 -8.23 -5.25
C LYS A 97 23.54 -7.17 -6.36
N GLU A 98 22.33 -6.92 -6.87
CA GLU A 98 22.13 -5.90 -7.90
C GLU A 98 22.39 -4.48 -7.34
N TYR A 99 21.91 -4.15 -6.14
CA TYR A 99 22.24 -2.87 -5.50
C TYR A 99 23.76 -2.70 -5.25
N LYS A 100 24.44 -3.77 -4.84
CA LYS A 100 25.91 -3.74 -4.67
C LYS A 100 26.64 -3.49 -5.98
N LYS A 101 26.20 -4.08 -7.11
CA LYS A 101 26.78 -3.80 -8.44
C LYS A 101 26.63 -2.33 -8.84
N LEU A 102 25.53 -1.69 -8.42
CA LEU A 102 25.29 -0.27 -8.66
C LEU A 102 26.02 0.65 -7.66
N ASN A 103 26.67 0.07 -6.66
CA ASN A 103 27.30 0.79 -5.55
C ASN A 103 26.32 1.70 -4.79
N ILE A 104 25.08 1.20 -4.55
CA ILE A 104 24.01 1.91 -3.87
C ILE A 104 23.69 1.17 -2.56
N GLU A 105 23.68 1.92 -1.45
CA GLU A 105 23.28 1.43 -0.14
C GLU A 105 21.76 1.48 -0.01
N VAL A 106 21.13 0.36 0.41
CA VAL A 106 19.68 0.19 0.52
C VAL A 106 19.34 -0.64 1.75
N ASP A 107 18.33 -0.23 2.50
CA ASP A 107 17.72 -1.08 3.54
C ASP A 107 16.84 -2.15 2.86
N CYS A 108 17.47 -3.25 2.43
CA CYS A 108 16.82 -4.33 1.68
C CYS A 108 16.62 -5.56 2.54
N PHE A 109 15.39 -6.10 2.55
CA PHE A 109 15.02 -7.27 3.35
C PHE A 109 14.01 -8.18 2.61
N GLY A 110 13.95 -9.46 3.01
CA GLY A 110 13.00 -10.42 2.45
C GLY A 110 11.64 -10.36 3.14
N PHE A 111 11.67 -10.47 4.48
CA PHE A 111 10.50 -10.41 5.37
C PHE A 111 10.90 -9.78 6.70
N THR A 112 9.99 -9.08 7.33
CA THR A 112 10.15 -8.56 8.69
C THR A 112 8.83 -8.59 9.44
N SER A 113 8.87 -8.83 10.75
CA SER A 113 7.76 -8.59 11.67
C SER A 113 7.61 -7.11 12.02
N GLU A 114 8.63 -6.30 11.73
CA GLU A 114 8.73 -4.87 12.03
C GLU A 114 8.39 -4.00 10.82
N LEU A 115 7.42 -4.44 9.99
CA LEU A 115 7.06 -3.72 8.76
C LEU A 115 6.55 -2.31 9.06
N PHE A 116 5.83 -2.14 10.16
CA PHE A 116 5.37 -0.83 10.63
C PHE A 116 6.55 0.16 10.77
N GLU A 117 7.66 -0.24 11.40
CA GLU A 117 8.85 0.61 11.60
C GLU A 117 9.46 1.06 10.27
N LYS A 118 9.42 0.19 9.25
CA LYS A 118 9.90 0.51 7.90
C LYS A 118 8.95 1.48 7.19
N LEU A 119 7.64 1.23 7.28
CA LEU A 119 6.61 2.10 6.70
C LEU A 119 6.65 3.49 7.32
N ASN A 120 6.80 3.59 8.65
CA ASN A 120 6.81 4.88 9.34
C ASN A 120 7.97 5.80 8.92
N LYS A 121 9.08 5.24 8.40
CA LYS A 121 10.22 6.00 7.85
C LYS A 121 9.99 6.52 6.44
N ALA A 122 9.07 5.93 5.69
CA ALA A 122 8.84 6.25 4.29
C ALA A 122 7.98 7.50 4.10
N ASP A 123 8.22 8.24 3.04
CA ASP A 123 7.42 9.39 2.64
C ASP A 123 6.45 9.02 1.50
N ILE A 124 6.86 8.14 0.59
CA ILE A 124 5.99 7.53 -0.42
C ILE A 124 6.27 6.03 -0.53
N ALA A 125 5.33 5.29 -1.10
CA ALA A 125 5.45 3.86 -1.33
C ALA A 125 5.29 3.49 -2.81
N VAL A 126 5.93 2.38 -3.22
CA VAL A 126 5.64 1.63 -4.45
C VAL A 126 5.26 0.23 -4.02
N CYS A 127 4.01 -0.20 -4.22
CA CYS A 127 3.54 -1.43 -3.59
C CYS A 127 2.44 -2.16 -4.36
N ARG A 128 2.22 -3.42 -4.03
CA ARG A 128 0.96 -4.11 -4.36
C ARG A 128 -0.21 -3.47 -3.59
N SER A 129 -1.40 -3.54 -4.16
CA SER A 129 -2.62 -2.92 -3.62
C SER A 129 -3.56 -3.92 -2.92
N GLY A 130 -2.98 -4.78 -2.06
CA GLY A 130 -3.77 -5.55 -1.10
C GLY A 130 -4.51 -4.61 -0.13
N ALA A 131 -5.73 -4.97 0.28
CA ALA A 131 -6.57 -4.09 1.11
C ALA A 131 -5.87 -3.61 2.39
N GLY A 132 -5.18 -4.52 3.11
CA GLY A 132 -4.43 -4.14 4.32
C GLY A 132 -3.39 -3.07 4.02
N THR A 133 -2.52 -3.29 3.01
CA THR A 133 -1.48 -2.32 2.64
C THR A 133 -2.07 -0.95 2.25
N VAL A 134 -3.15 -0.94 1.46
CA VAL A 134 -3.82 0.32 1.05
C VAL A 134 -4.27 1.12 2.27
N TRP A 135 -4.99 0.48 3.21
CA TRP A 135 -5.53 1.16 4.38
C TRP A 135 -4.47 1.49 5.44
N GLU A 136 -3.42 0.68 5.59
CA GLU A 136 -2.26 0.98 6.43
C GLU A 136 -1.52 2.23 5.93
N LEU A 137 -1.33 2.35 4.61
CA LEU A 137 -0.74 3.54 3.99
C LEU A 137 -1.64 4.77 4.15
N CYS A 138 -2.97 4.62 4.01
CA CYS A 138 -3.91 5.70 4.29
C CYS A 138 -3.79 6.17 5.76
N ALA A 139 -3.76 5.24 6.72
CA ALA A 139 -3.66 5.58 8.14
C ALA A 139 -2.35 6.30 8.48
N LEU A 140 -1.24 5.98 7.80
CA LEU A 140 0.05 6.66 7.98
C LEU A 140 0.19 7.96 7.15
N GLY A 141 -0.74 8.23 6.24
CA GLY A 141 -0.65 9.37 5.32
C GLY A 141 0.48 9.21 4.29
N ILE A 142 0.74 8.00 3.79
CA ILE A 142 1.80 7.69 2.82
C ILE A 142 1.19 7.56 1.42
N PRO A 143 1.35 8.55 0.51
CA PRO A 143 0.94 8.43 -0.88
C PRO A 143 1.70 7.31 -1.60
N ALA A 144 1.04 6.62 -2.53
CA ALA A 144 1.66 5.47 -3.17
C ALA A 144 1.46 5.42 -4.68
N LEU A 145 2.47 4.84 -5.36
CA LEU A 145 2.34 4.22 -6.65
C LEU A 145 1.89 2.77 -6.42
N TYR A 146 0.65 2.49 -6.75
CA TYR A 146 0.07 1.15 -6.65
C TYR A 146 0.34 0.35 -7.92
N VAL A 147 0.85 -0.87 -7.73
CA VAL A 147 1.14 -1.85 -8.80
C VAL A 147 0.30 -3.10 -8.54
N PRO A 148 -0.96 -3.15 -8.99
CA PRO A 148 -1.84 -4.28 -8.73
C PRO A 148 -1.25 -5.61 -9.17
N TYR A 149 -1.51 -6.68 -8.42
CA TYR A 149 -1.14 -8.03 -8.84
C TYR A 149 -2.06 -8.47 -9.98
N PRO A 150 -1.53 -8.78 -11.19
CA PRO A 150 -2.36 -8.99 -12.38
C PRO A 150 -3.25 -10.23 -12.31
N TYR A 151 -2.90 -11.20 -11.49
CA TYR A 151 -3.66 -12.44 -11.30
C TYR A 151 -4.53 -12.41 -10.03
N ALA A 152 -4.77 -11.25 -9.46
CA ALA A 152 -5.65 -11.09 -8.31
C ALA A 152 -7.09 -11.49 -8.66
N ALA A 153 -7.71 -12.33 -7.83
CA ALA A 153 -9.07 -12.80 -8.06
C ALA A 153 -10.05 -11.63 -8.27
N ALA A 154 -10.84 -11.68 -9.34
CA ALA A 154 -11.74 -10.60 -9.74
C ALA A 154 -11.08 -9.21 -9.82
N ASN A 155 -9.77 -9.17 -10.07
CA ASN A 155 -8.97 -7.95 -10.18
C ASN A 155 -9.09 -7.01 -8.96
N HIS A 156 -9.32 -7.58 -7.76
CA HIS A 156 -9.63 -6.80 -6.55
C HIS A 156 -8.52 -5.79 -6.19
N GLN A 157 -7.24 -6.12 -6.46
CA GLN A 157 -6.14 -5.18 -6.20
C GLN A 157 -6.23 -3.93 -7.07
N TYR A 158 -6.60 -4.05 -8.33
CA TYR A 158 -6.82 -2.90 -9.21
C TYR A 158 -7.89 -1.97 -8.62
N TYR A 159 -9.04 -2.53 -8.23
CA TYR A 159 -10.13 -1.74 -7.69
C TYR A 159 -9.85 -1.18 -6.29
N ASN A 160 -9.06 -1.87 -5.45
CA ASN A 160 -8.59 -1.32 -4.18
C ASN A 160 -7.73 -0.06 -4.43
N ALA A 161 -6.76 -0.13 -5.36
CA ALA A 161 -5.95 1.03 -5.72
C ALA A 161 -6.79 2.14 -6.34
N LYS A 162 -7.71 1.78 -7.25
CA LYS A 162 -8.58 2.74 -7.95
C LYS A 162 -9.40 3.59 -6.98
N SER A 163 -9.86 3.03 -5.87
CA SER A 163 -10.62 3.79 -4.86
C SER A 163 -9.83 4.95 -4.22
N ILE A 164 -8.50 4.89 -4.27
CA ILE A 164 -7.59 5.92 -3.77
C ILE A 164 -7.18 6.86 -4.91
N THR A 165 -6.87 6.28 -6.07
CA THR A 165 -6.34 7.06 -7.20
C THR A 165 -7.41 7.88 -7.92
N ASP A 166 -8.68 7.48 -7.87
CA ASP A 166 -9.81 8.30 -8.34
C ASP A 166 -9.99 9.59 -7.53
N LEU A 167 -9.42 9.66 -6.32
CA LEU A 167 -9.38 10.84 -5.46
C LEU A 167 -8.08 11.66 -5.62
N ASP A 168 -7.24 11.30 -6.57
CA ASP A 168 -5.89 11.88 -6.79
C ASP A 168 -4.94 11.74 -5.58
N LEU A 169 -5.12 10.71 -4.73
CA LEU A 169 -4.31 10.50 -3.53
C LEU A 169 -3.15 9.52 -3.73
N GLY A 170 -2.92 9.09 -4.94
CA GLY A 170 -1.85 8.21 -5.39
C GLY A 170 -1.94 7.99 -6.89
N ILE A 171 -1.10 7.12 -7.44
CA ILE A 171 -1.18 6.70 -8.84
C ILE A 171 -1.24 5.18 -8.94
N LEU A 172 -1.87 4.69 -10.01
CA LEU A 172 -1.99 3.27 -10.34
C LEU A 172 -1.31 3.02 -11.67
N LEU A 173 -0.35 2.10 -11.69
CA LEU A 173 0.25 1.57 -12.90
C LEU A 173 0.21 0.05 -12.87
N GLU A 174 -0.33 -0.56 -13.89
CA GLU A 174 -0.19 -2.00 -14.06
C GLU A 174 1.28 -2.37 -14.27
N GLN A 175 1.70 -3.56 -13.82
CA GLN A 175 3.11 -3.91 -13.79
C GLN A 175 3.82 -3.82 -15.15
N ASP A 176 3.09 -4.10 -16.25
CA ASP A 176 3.65 -4.06 -17.61
C ASP A 176 3.75 -2.61 -18.13
N ASN A 177 3.11 -1.66 -17.45
CA ASN A 177 3.10 -0.23 -17.73
C ASN A 177 3.95 0.58 -16.73
N LEU A 178 4.77 -0.08 -15.89
CA LEU A 178 5.67 0.62 -14.97
C LEU A 178 6.60 1.56 -15.74
N ASN A 179 6.55 2.84 -15.40
CA ASN A 179 7.19 3.91 -16.13
C ASN A 179 7.94 4.86 -15.19
N GLU A 180 9.23 5.03 -15.43
CA GLU A 180 10.11 5.88 -14.60
C GLU A 180 9.67 7.35 -14.63
N ASN A 181 9.28 7.87 -15.79
CA ASN A 181 8.89 9.29 -15.91
C ASN A 181 7.65 9.58 -15.06
N LEU A 182 6.61 8.76 -15.19
CA LEU A 182 5.39 8.88 -14.37
C LEU A 182 5.68 8.73 -12.87
N PHE A 183 6.60 7.84 -12.49
CA PHE A 183 7.04 7.71 -11.11
C PHE A 183 7.74 8.97 -10.59
N PHE A 184 8.68 9.54 -11.35
CA PHE A 184 9.37 10.76 -10.96
C PHE A 184 8.46 12.00 -11.01
N GLU A 185 7.46 12.04 -11.87
CA GLU A 185 6.40 13.05 -11.87
C GLU A 185 5.55 12.94 -10.60
N PHE A 186 5.14 11.73 -10.23
CA PHE A 186 4.42 11.48 -8.98
C PHE A 186 5.21 11.94 -7.75
N MET A 187 6.51 11.65 -7.69
CA MET A 187 7.37 12.12 -6.59
C MET A 187 7.42 13.64 -6.45
N LYS A 188 7.23 14.37 -7.56
CA LYS A 188 7.22 15.85 -7.60
C LYS A 188 5.84 16.46 -7.47
N SER A 189 4.79 15.64 -7.41
CA SER A 189 3.42 16.12 -7.23
C SER A 189 3.23 16.69 -5.82
N ASP A 190 2.07 17.26 -5.54
CA ASP A 190 1.73 17.76 -4.21
C ASP A 190 1.52 16.60 -3.22
N ILE A 191 2.64 16.08 -2.68
CA ILE A 191 2.67 14.99 -1.71
C ILE A 191 1.94 15.38 -0.43
N LYS A 192 2.01 16.64 -0.02
CA LYS A 192 1.35 17.14 1.17
C LYS A 192 -0.17 17.01 1.07
N SER A 193 -0.77 17.56 0.04
CA SER A 193 -2.22 17.44 -0.19
C SER A 193 -2.68 15.98 -0.30
N LYS A 194 -1.89 15.13 -0.97
CA LYS A 194 -2.20 13.69 -1.06
C LYS A 194 -2.16 13.03 0.31
N SER A 195 -1.14 13.30 1.12
CA SER A 195 -0.99 12.79 2.48
C SER A 195 -2.15 13.22 3.39
N GLU A 196 -2.50 14.50 3.37
CA GLU A 196 -3.65 15.04 4.12
C GLU A 196 -4.98 14.39 3.69
N GLY A 197 -5.14 14.16 2.38
CA GLY A 197 -6.31 13.49 1.83
C GLY A 197 -6.42 12.04 2.31
N LEU A 198 -5.32 11.28 2.29
CA LEU A 198 -5.29 9.89 2.76
C LEU A 198 -5.69 9.76 4.23
N ILE A 199 -5.15 10.62 5.08
CA ILE A 199 -5.44 10.66 6.52
C ILE A 199 -6.94 10.85 6.79
N LYS A 200 -7.63 11.62 5.95
CA LYS A 200 -9.07 11.90 6.11
C LYS A 200 -9.97 10.73 5.68
N LEU A 201 -9.43 9.74 4.93
CA LEU A 201 -10.21 8.62 4.40
C LEU A 201 -10.54 7.55 5.44
N ILE A 202 -9.81 7.48 6.54
CA ILE A 202 -9.90 6.38 7.51
C ILE A 202 -9.81 6.90 8.95
N LYS A 203 -10.59 6.29 9.85
CA LYS A 203 -10.62 6.59 11.28
C LYS A 203 -10.23 5.36 12.11
N PRO A 204 -9.71 5.55 13.35
CA PRO A 204 -9.23 4.45 14.19
C PRO A 204 -10.33 3.59 14.84
N ASN A 205 -11.60 3.82 14.53
CA ASN A 205 -12.76 3.22 15.19
C ASN A 205 -13.40 2.05 14.42
N GLY A 206 -12.77 1.54 13.37
CA GLY A 206 -13.36 0.50 12.53
C GLY A 206 -13.72 -0.79 13.30
N ILE A 207 -12.84 -1.23 14.20
CA ILE A 207 -13.06 -2.43 15.03
C ILE A 207 -14.18 -2.14 16.04
N ASP A 208 -14.14 -1.02 16.75
CA ASP A 208 -15.12 -0.66 17.78
C ASP A 208 -16.52 -0.54 17.18
N ASN A 209 -16.64 0.10 16.03
CA ASN A 209 -17.92 0.21 15.32
C ASN A 209 -18.49 -1.17 14.91
N MET A 210 -17.65 -2.10 14.48
CA MET A 210 -18.10 -3.47 14.18
C MET A 210 -18.57 -4.20 15.45
N LEU A 211 -17.81 -4.12 16.53
CA LEU A 211 -18.13 -4.74 17.82
C LEU A 211 -19.44 -4.19 18.38
N ASP A 212 -19.61 -2.88 18.37
CA ASP A 212 -20.83 -2.21 18.83
C ASP A 212 -22.08 -2.71 18.10
N ILE A 213 -21.98 -2.94 16.80
CA ILE A 213 -23.12 -3.43 16.00
C ILE A 213 -23.38 -4.92 16.30
N ILE A 214 -22.33 -5.74 16.42
CA ILE A 214 -22.47 -7.18 16.73
C ILE A 214 -23.08 -7.41 18.11
N LEU A 215 -22.68 -6.62 19.10
CA LEU A 215 -23.13 -6.77 20.47
C LEU A 215 -24.56 -6.23 20.73
N LYS A 216 -25.07 -5.34 19.87
CA LYS A 216 -26.43 -4.80 19.93
C LYS A 216 -27.47 -5.65 19.19
N ASN A 217 -27.05 -6.66 18.46
CA ASN A 217 -27.87 -7.57 17.65
C ASN A 217 -27.92 -8.99 18.20
#